data_a1dec94b422444d9ac505e56cf940df6
#
_entry.id   a1dec94b422444d9ac505e56cf940df6
#
_cell.length_a   1.000
_cell.length_b   1.000
_cell.length_c   1.000
_cell.angle_alpha   90.00
_cell.angle_beta   90.00
_cell.angle_gamma   90.00
#
_symmetry.space_group_name_H-M   'P 1'
#
loop_
_entity.id
_entity.type
_entity.pdbx_description
1 polymer ?
#
loop_
_entity_poly.entity_id
_entity_poly.type
_entity_poly.pdbx_seq_one_letter_code
_entity_poly.pdbx_strand_id
1 'polypeptide(L)'
;MGVRRDDITNAGRMQITIEVLSSNRDYGMITGLAQQYDVSRQTIYDIANKGQQVLLAGLHPGSHGPHPSRKCISVDRDLLVRGSVVLTEAGVSQRDVCFCLEELLDSKVSLGWVNTQLAKVEERAAFANEAFQPEIEESLSGDEMYSNDHPNLLLVGNDSLYIYELSRQPDCEGETWGILLSDKSNCLQFASDAGTGLSAGVKAAEIKVHQLDWEHLLRPLWGQAARLEKQAYAVLKELEERSRLFDQTTTPGRLQQHLDQWERLNDQATEKIAVYDAFYRIARSVDDCFALIDLNSSQLQDATTCIQKLKALGEQLEAWSGRIYQKLSSNLKNWASRLFSYQAVLKQVLDPLKTRFGPQGIAALCRIWQIEANQRRRASSLPEKQQQQIPWEESLDEAIALMGEENLWKAWNEVCLALGHSWRGSMLAECVNGLLRTMLNKRKHTDQGCLELFRFLHNTRAFNQGKRAGYSPAKLAGLEVPDDPLLLLVIKEKCQSN
;
A
#
# COMPACT_ATOMS: atom_id res chain seq x y z
N MET A 1 29.88 46.14 -24.00
CA MET A 1 29.69 46.47 -22.56
C MET A 1 28.21 46.73 -22.35
N GLY A 2 27.49 45.77 -21.76
CA GLY A 2 26.06 45.92 -21.53
C GLY A 2 25.83 46.93 -20.38
N VAL A 3 24.96 47.89 -20.63
CA VAL A 3 24.51 48.87 -19.64
C VAL A 3 23.97 48.13 -18.43
N ARG A 4 24.53 48.41 -17.25
CA ARG A 4 23.98 47.89 -15.96
C ARG A 4 22.60 48.52 -15.76
N ARG A 5 21.55 47.73 -15.85
CA ARG A 5 20.21 48.17 -15.47
C ARG A 5 20.10 48.14 -13.96
N ASP A 6 20.18 49.26 -13.29
CA ASP A 6 20.04 49.41 -11.85
C ASP A 6 18.57 49.50 -11.39
N ASP A 7 17.65 49.44 -12.37
CA ASP A 7 16.19 49.49 -12.18
C ASP A 7 15.58 48.18 -11.60
N ILE A 8 16.27 47.05 -11.74
CA ILE A 8 15.83 45.79 -11.09
C ILE A 8 16.63 45.57 -9.81
N THR A 9 15.94 45.59 -8.69
CA THR A 9 16.54 45.37 -7.35
C THR A 9 17.18 43.99 -7.24
N ASN A 10 18.09 43.81 -6.29
CA ASN A 10 18.68 42.50 -6.03
C ASN A 10 17.61 41.44 -5.62
N ALA A 11 16.57 41.85 -4.91
CA ALA A 11 15.44 40.96 -4.61
C ALA A 11 14.68 40.55 -5.89
N GLY A 12 14.44 41.47 -6.82
CA GLY A 12 13.80 41.16 -8.10
C GLY A 12 14.67 40.24 -8.97
N ARG A 13 16.00 40.42 -8.97
CA ARG A 13 16.92 39.52 -9.69
C ARG A 13 16.91 38.11 -9.06
N MET A 14 16.87 38.04 -7.76
CA MET A 14 16.78 36.75 -7.06
C MET A 14 15.44 36.05 -7.33
N GLN A 15 14.33 36.76 -7.34
CA GLN A 15 13.02 36.23 -7.67
C GLN A 15 12.96 35.71 -9.11
N ILE A 16 13.43 36.49 -10.09
CA ILE A 16 13.55 36.04 -11.50
C ILE A 16 14.38 34.74 -11.58
N THR A 17 15.51 34.70 -10.87
CA THR A 17 16.37 33.51 -10.85
C THR A 17 15.65 32.29 -10.32
N ILE A 18 14.96 32.43 -9.18
CA ILE A 18 14.22 31.32 -8.55
C ILE A 18 13.09 30.85 -9.45
N GLU A 19 12.30 31.74 -10.01
CA GLU A 19 11.17 31.39 -10.87
C GLU A 19 11.64 30.68 -12.15
N VAL A 20 12.72 31.13 -12.78
CA VAL A 20 13.26 30.49 -13.98
C VAL A 20 13.91 29.13 -13.69
N LEU A 21 14.56 28.97 -12.53
CA LEU A 21 15.23 27.71 -12.17
C LEU A 21 14.27 26.67 -11.58
N SER A 22 13.22 27.10 -10.89
CA SER A 22 12.23 26.20 -10.27
C SER A 22 11.13 25.74 -11.21
N SER A 23 10.91 26.44 -12.31
CA SER A 23 9.87 26.10 -13.26
C SER A 23 10.33 25.00 -14.23
N ASN A 24 9.39 24.11 -14.54
CA ASN A 24 9.55 23.06 -15.55
C ASN A 24 9.49 23.62 -17.01
N ARG A 25 9.94 24.88 -17.23
CA ARG A 25 9.89 25.62 -18.51
C ARG A 25 8.47 25.74 -19.10
N ASP A 26 7.51 26.16 -18.28
CA ASP A 26 6.16 26.43 -18.74
C ASP A 26 6.16 27.44 -19.88
N TYR A 27 5.41 27.11 -20.93
CA TYR A 27 5.34 27.93 -22.13
C TYR A 27 4.80 29.32 -21.81
N GLY A 28 5.55 30.38 -22.14
CA GLY A 28 5.14 31.78 -21.93
C GLY A 28 5.67 32.42 -20.63
N MET A 29 6.23 31.70 -19.67
CA MET A 29 6.73 32.25 -18.40
C MET A 29 7.82 33.32 -18.60
N ILE A 30 8.80 33.06 -19.43
CA ILE A 30 9.87 34.06 -19.74
C ILE A 30 9.28 35.33 -20.33
N THR A 31 8.24 35.19 -21.14
CA THR A 31 7.53 36.34 -21.73
C THR A 31 6.74 37.11 -20.66
N GLY A 32 6.09 36.40 -19.72
CA GLY A 32 5.41 37.01 -18.59
C GLY A 32 6.36 37.79 -17.68
N LEU A 33 7.52 37.20 -17.33
CA LEU A 33 8.53 37.85 -16.51
C LEU A 33 9.15 39.09 -17.27
N ALA A 34 9.38 38.96 -18.56
CA ALA A 34 9.88 40.07 -19.37
C ALA A 34 8.90 41.26 -19.39
N GLN A 35 7.60 41.01 -19.47
CA GLN A 35 6.55 42.01 -19.37
C GLN A 35 6.43 42.61 -17.96
N GLN A 36 6.44 41.75 -16.92
CA GLN A 36 6.32 42.15 -15.52
C GLN A 36 7.44 43.12 -15.09
N TYR A 37 8.67 42.88 -15.55
CA TYR A 37 9.84 43.69 -15.19
C TYR A 37 10.22 44.72 -16.28
N ASP A 38 9.42 44.89 -17.34
CA ASP A 38 9.63 45.77 -18.48
C ASP A 38 11.04 45.64 -19.07
N VAL A 39 11.45 44.39 -19.35
CA VAL A 39 12.78 44.06 -19.89
C VAL A 39 12.69 43.09 -21.06
N SER A 40 13.78 42.94 -21.82
CA SER A 40 13.85 41.93 -22.88
C SER A 40 13.90 40.53 -22.29
N ARG A 41 13.37 39.53 -23.04
CA ARG A 41 13.52 38.11 -22.67
C ARG A 41 14.99 37.73 -22.47
N GLN A 42 15.90 38.31 -23.27
CA GLN A 42 17.36 38.10 -23.15
C GLN A 42 17.84 38.54 -21.75
N THR A 43 17.35 39.67 -21.26
CA THR A 43 17.67 40.13 -19.89
C THR A 43 17.24 39.17 -18.81
N ILE A 44 16.06 38.54 -18.98
CA ILE A 44 15.57 37.49 -18.01
C ILE A 44 16.54 36.30 -18.05
N TYR A 45 16.93 35.81 -19.23
CA TYR A 45 17.88 34.70 -19.32
C TYR A 45 19.26 35.08 -18.75
N ASP A 46 19.77 36.29 -18.99
CA ASP A 46 21.05 36.72 -18.45
C ASP A 46 21.05 36.81 -16.93
N ILE A 47 19.93 37.29 -16.33
CA ILE A 47 19.76 37.33 -14.87
C ILE A 47 19.70 35.91 -14.30
N ALA A 48 18.91 35.03 -14.91
CA ALA A 48 18.75 33.65 -14.44
C ALA A 48 20.07 32.88 -14.56
N ASN A 49 20.79 32.98 -15.69
CA ASN A 49 22.08 32.33 -15.88
C ASN A 49 23.14 32.85 -14.90
N LYS A 50 23.18 34.16 -14.66
CA LYS A 50 24.07 34.74 -13.67
C LYS A 50 23.72 34.30 -12.24
N GLY A 51 22.42 34.28 -11.90
CA GLY A 51 21.95 33.79 -10.63
C GLY A 51 22.28 32.30 -10.44
N GLN A 52 22.12 31.48 -11.46
CA GLN A 52 22.52 30.07 -11.44
C GLN A 52 24.04 29.91 -11.20
N GLN A 53 24.88 30.71 -11.88
CA GLN A 53 26.32 30.68 -11.64
C GLN A 53 26.69 31.06 -10.21
N VAL A 54 26.04 32.08 -9.65
CA VAL A 54 26.27 32.51 -8.25
C VAL A 54 25.82 31.43 -7.27
N LEU A 55 24.67 30.80 -7.52
CA LEU A 55 24.18 29.66 -6.71
C LEU A 55 25.13 28.47 -6.80
N LEU A 56 25.58 28.11 -8.00
CA LEU A 56 26.55 27.02 -8.18
C LEU A 56 27.88 27.33 -7.51
N ALA A 57 28.37 28.58 -7.61
CA ALA A 57 29.60 29.01 -6.92
C ALA A 57 29.42 29.03 -5.39
N GLY A 58 28.24 29.44 -4.88
CA GLY A 58 27.95 29.48 -3.47
C GLY A 58 27.64 28.11 -2.87
N LEU A 59 27.07 27.20 -3.66
CA LEU A 59 26.79 25.83 -3.30
C LEU A 59 27.96 24.88 -3.61
N HIS A 60 28.92 25.35 -4.42
CA HIS A 60 30.16 24.60 -4.58
C HIS A 60 30.80 24.47 -3.19
N PRO A 61 31.09 23.27 -2.72
CA PRO A 61 31.89 23.13 -1.52
C PRO A 61 33.19 23.87 -1.82
N GLY A 62 33.37 25.09 -1.27
CA GLY A 62 34.55 25.91 -1.47
C GLY A 62 35.79 25.03 -1.31
N SER A 63 36.89 25.37 -1.96
CA SER A 63 38.17 24.78 -1.60
C SER A 63 38.39 25.12 -0.13
N HIS A 64 37.86 24.21 0.72
CA HIS A 64 38.01 24.32 2.13
C HIS A 64 39.50 24.38 2.41
N GLY A 65 39.91 25.35 3.19
CA GLY A 65 41.18 25.31 3.88
C GLY A 65 41.36 23.92 4.49
N PRO A 66 42.50 23.54 5.01
CA PRO A 66 42.92 22.18 5.25
C PRO A 66 41.73 21.32 5.66
N HIS A 67 41.36 20.36 4.78
CA HIS A 67 40.16 19.53 4.92
C HIS A 67 39.93 19.24 6.38
N PRO A 68 38.74 19.54 6.95
CA PRO A 68 38.44 19.00 8.28
C PRO A 68 38.76 17.53 8.15
N SER A 69 39.75 17.09 8.92
CA SER A 69 40.33 15.75 8.88
C SER A 69 39.25 14.77 8.44
N ARG A 70 39.47 14.07 7.31
CA ARG A 70 38.53 13.01 6.85
C ARG A 70 38.02 12.38 8.14
N LYS A 71 36.70 12.45 8.38
CA LYS A 71 36.14 11.73 9.52
C LYS A 71 36.56 10.29 9.29
N CYS A 72 37.68 9.90 9.87
CA CYS A 72 38.10 8.51 9.87
C CYS A 72 37.00 7.80 10.65
N ILE A 73 36.14 7.11 9.96
CA ILE A 73 35.19 6.21 10.60
C ILE A 73 36.09 5.14 11.21
N SER A 74 36.18 5.12 12.54
CA SER A 74 36.85 4.02 13.22
C SER A 74 36.01 2.78 12.94
N VAL A 75 36.61 1.83 12.21
CA VAL A 75 35.99 0.52 11.97
C VAL A 75 36.22 -0.31 13.22
N ASP A 76 35.28 -0.24 14.13
CA ASP A 76 35.24 -1.07 15.31
C ASP A 76 34.31 -2.29 15.12
N ARG A 77 34.31 -3.17 16.13
CA ARG A 77 33.46 -4.36 16.12
C ARG A 77 31.98 -4.00 16.03
N ASP A 78 31.57 -2.92 16.65
CA ASP A 78 30.14 -2.52 16.70
C ASP A 78 29.66 -2.08 15.34
N LEU A 79 30.49 -1.36 14.58
CA LEU A 79 30.19 -0.99 13.19
C LEU A 79 30.08 -2.25 12.28
N LEU A 80 30.97 -3.24 12.46
CA LEU A 80 30.91 -4.49 11.70
C LEU A 80 29.66 -5.31 12.03
N VAL A 81 29.24 -5.36 13.29
CA VAL A 81 27.99 -6.02 13.70
C VAL A 81 26.79 -5.28 13.12
N ARG A 82 26.73 -3.96 13.23
CA ARG A 82 25.66 -3.14 12.63
C ARG A 82 25.57 -3.32 11.13
N GLY A 83 26.72 -3.30 10.44
CA GLY A 83 26.80 -3.57 9.00
C GLY A 83 26.25 -4.94 8.65
N SER A 84 26.62 -5.98 9.44
CA SER A 84 26.11 -7.33 9.26
C SER A 84 24.58 -7.41 9.42
N VAL A 85 24.02 -6.74 10.42
CA VAL A 85 22.57 -6.66 10.67
C VAL A 85 21.84 -5.98 9.52
N VAL A 86 22.28 -4.78 9.15
CA VAL A 86 21.61 -3.96 8.11
C VAL A 86 21.66 -4.66 6.75
N LEU A 87 22.80 -5.23 6.38
CA LEU A 87 22.96 -5.96 5.12
C LEU A 87 22.10 -7.24 5.10
N THR A 88 22.03 -7.95 6.22
CA THR A 88 21.20 -9.16 6.34
C THR A 88 19.71 -8.82 6.24
N GLU A 89 19.26 -7.75 6.88
CA GLU A 89 17.88 -7.24 6.76
C GLU A 89 17.55 -6.84 5.32
N ALA A 90 18.50 -6.20 4.63
CA ALA A 90 18.35 -5.86 3.22
C ALA A 90 18.33 -7.07 2.28
N GLY A 91 18.37 -8.29 2.82
CA GLY A 91 18.32 -9.53 2.05
C GLY A 91 19.66 -9.93 1.41
N VAL A 92 20.78 -9.40 1.92
CA VAL A 92 22.12 -9.80 1.47
C VAL A 92 22.47 -11.15 2.10
N SER A 93 23.00 -12.10 1.32
CA SER A 93 23.43 -13.38 1.86
C SER A 93 24.61 -13.20 2.83
N GLN A 94 24.73 -14.08 3.83
CA GLN A 94 25.82 -13.97 4.81
C GLN A 94 27.23 -14.02 4.19
N ARG A 95 27.40 -14.70 3.06
CA ARG A 95 28.66 -14.70 2.30
C ARG A 95 28.90 -13.34 1.66
N ASP A 96 27.86 -12.76 1.08
CA ASP A 96 27.96 -11.44 0.48
C ASP A 96 28.10 -10.34 1.54
N VAL A 97 27.59 -10.56 2.77
CA VAL A 97 27.86 -9.67 3.91
C VAL A 97 29.37 -9.63 4.21
N CYS A 98 30.05 -10.79 4.25
CA CYS A 98 31.51 -10.80 4.41
C CYS A 98 32.21 -10.00 3.31
N PHE A 99 31.80 -10.20 2.06
CA PHE A 99 32.33 -9.48 0.90
C PHE A 99 32.06 -7.96 1.02
N CYS A 100 30.84 -7.55 1.35
CA CYS A 100 30.51 -6.13 1.53
C CYS A 100 31.32 -5.46 2.64
N LEU A 101 31.54 -6.15 3.77
CA LEU A 101 32.34 -5.60 4.86
C LEU A 101 33.83 -5.48 4.49
N GLU A 102 34.37 -6.43 3.71
CA GLU A 102 35.73 -6.36 3.18
C GLU A 102 35.86 -5.19 2.20
N GLU A 103 34.99 -5.07 1.20
CA GLU A 103 35.07 -4.05 0.15
C GLU A 103 34.75 -2.62 0.66
N LEU A 104 33.79 -2.46 1.55
CA LEU A 104 33.35 -1.14 2.01
C LEU A 104 34.12 -0.61 3.21
N LEU A 105 34.60 -1.50 4.08
CA LEU A 105 35.22 -1.13 5.35
C LEU A 105 36.67 -1.64 5.48
N ASP A 106 37.23 -2.24 4.45
CA ASP A 106 38.57 -2.88 4.47
C ASP A 106 38.72 -3.83 5.68
N SER A 107 37.64 -4.58 5.99
CA SER A 107 37.59 -5.43 7.19
C SER A 107 37.17 -6.84 6.83
N LYS A 108 38.16 -7.72 6.82
CA LYS A 108 37.98 -9.14 6.51
C LYS A 108 37.41 -9.90 7.71
N VAL A 109 36.18 -10.36 7.58
CA VAL A 109 35.48 -11.18 8.57
C VAL A 109 35.17 -12.57 7.99
N SER A 110 35.16 -13.59 8.85
CA SER A 110 34.75 -14.91 8.42
C SER A 110 33.24 -15.11 8.47
N LEU A 111 32.71 -16.03 7.65
CA LEU A 111 31.29 -16.42 7.70
C LEU A 111 30.88 -16.90 9.10
N GLY A 112 31.76 -17.66 9.78
CA GLY A 112 31.51 -18.10 11.16
C GLY A 112 31.41 -16.95 12.14
N TRP A 113 32.22 -15.89 11.96
CA TRP A 113 32.09 -14.67 12.77
C TRP A 113 30.74 -13.97 12.54
N VAL A 114 30.34 -13.78 11.28
CA VAL A 114 29.03 -13.15 10.94
C VAL A 114 27.90 -13.94 11.57
N ASN A 115 27.87 -15.27 11.42
CA ASN A 115 26.88 -16.14 12.03
C ASN A 115 26.82 -15.98 13.57
N THR A 116 27.97 -15.98 14.22
CA THR A 116 28.05 -15.83 15.68
C THR A 116 27.54 -14.46 16.13
N GLN A 117 27.85 -13.40 15.38
CA GLN A 117 27.35 -12.06 15.75
C GLN A 117 25.83 -11.97 15.53
N LEU A 118 25.33 -12.48 14.39
CA LEU A 118 23.89 -12.46 14.12
C LEU A 118 23.10 -13.25 15.18
N ALA A 119 23.54 -14.44 15.57
CA ALA A 119 22.88 -15.21 16.64
C ALA A 119 22.78 -14.42 17.97
N LYS A 120 23.84 -13.69 18.35
CA LYS A 120 23.81 -12.83 19.53
C LYS A 120 22.87 -11.65 19.39
N VAL A 121 22.80 -11.08 18.20
CA VAL A 121 21.89 -9.97 17.88
C VAL A 121 20.44 -10.46 17.88
N GLU A 122 20.18 -11.64 17.36
CA GLU A 122 18.86 -12.28 17.34
C GLU A 122 18.34 -12.54 18.78
N GLU A 123 19.20 -13.05 19.67
CA GLU A 123 18.88 -13.21 21.09
C GLU A 123 18.54 -11.87 21.78
N ARG A 124 19.32 -10.84 21.49
CA ARG A 124 19.04 -9.49 22.02
C ARG A 124 17.79 -8.85 21.45
N ALA A 125 17.51 -9.10 20.18
CA ALA A 125 16.28 -8.66 19.54
C ALA A 125 15.05 -9.29 20.20
N ALA A 126 15.10 -10.59 20.52
CA ALA A 126 14.06 -11.28 21.26
C ALA A 126 13.81 -10.62 22.62
N PHE A 127 14.88 -10.39 23.40
CA PHE A 127 14.78 -9.71 24.69
C PHE A 127 14.23 -8.30 24.57
N ALA A 128 14.67 -7.53 23.56
CA ALA A 128 14.17 -6.17 23.33
C ALA A 128 12.69 -6.19 22.92
N ASN A 129 12.26 -7.14 22.10
CA ASN A 129 10.85 -7.29 21.72
C ASN A 129 9.95 -7.63 22.91
N GLU A 130 10.45 -8.39 23.90
CA GLU A 130 9.73 -8.67 25.15
C GLU A 130 9.57 -7.40 26.01
N ALA A 131 10.54 -6.48 25.94
CA ALA A 131 10.49 -5.21 26.66
C ALA A 131 9.58 -4.17 25.96
N PHE A 132 9.44 -4.25 24.63
CA PHE A 132 8.58 -3.38 23.83
C PHE A 132 7.18 -4.01 23.68
N GLN A 133 6.31 -3.77 24.66
CA GLN A 133 4.94 -4.30 24.69
C GLN A 133 3.96 -3.10 24.71
N PRO A 134 3.49 -2.63 23.55
CA PRO A 134 2.45 -1.60 23.51
C PRO A 134 1.09 -2.19 23.89
N GLU A 135 0.17 -1.32 24.23
CA GLU A 135 -1.25 -1.72 24.35
C GLU A 135 -1.74 -2.29 23.01
N ILE A 136 -2.64 -3.27 23.10
CA ILE A 136 -3.21 -3.91 21.91
C ILE A 136 -4.13 -2.93 21.21
N GLU A 137 -3.89 -2.70 19.92
CA GLU A 137 -4.76 -1.88 19.07
C GLU A 137 -6.17 -2.48 18.95
N GLU A 138 -7.14 -1.59 18.76
CA GLU A 138 -8.54 -2.01 18.54
C GLU A 138 -8.74 -2.82 17.26
N SER A 139 -7.84 -2.66 16.29
CA SER A 139 -7.88 -3.39 15.01
C SER A 139 -6.56 -4.05 14.69
N LEU A 140 -6.60 -5.36 14.50
CA LEU A 140 -5.46 -6.19 14.15
C LEU A 140 -5.69 -6.91 12.82
N SER A 141 -4.60 -7.27 12.15
CA SER A 141 -4.59 -8.19 11.01
C SER A 141 -3.67 -9.36 11.27
N GLY A 142 -4.07 -10.54 10.83
CA GLY A 142 -3.26 -11.75 10.89
C GLY A 142 -3.12 -12.42 9.53
N ASP A 143 -1.97 -13.04 9.32
CA ASP A 143 -1.66 -13.80 8.11
C ASP A 143 -0.59 -14.85 8.41
N GLU A 144 -0.50 -15.88 7.59
CA GLU A 144 0.52 -16.90 7.68
C GLU A 144 1.44 -16.91 6.47
N MET A 145 2.72 -17.14 6.71
CA MET A 145 3.70 -17.32 5.66
C MET A 145 4.59 -18.53 5.94
N TYR A 146 4.73 -19.39 4.95
CA TYR A 146 5.55 -20.59 5.09
C TYR A 146 7.02 -20.33 4.75
N SER A 147 7.91 -20.83 5.61
CA SER A 147 9.35 -20.94 5.35
C SER A 147 9.87 -22.28 5.84
N ASN A 148 10.62 -23.00 4.99
CA ASN A 148 11.15 -24.34 5.28
C ASN A 148 10.08 -25.28 5.88
N ASP A 149 8.92 -25.38 5.20
CA ASP A 149 7.77 -26.22 5.54
C ASP A 149 7.07 -25.92 6.89
N HIS A 150 7.44 -24.85 7.55
CA HIS A 150 6.76 -24.39 8.77
C HIS A 150 6.04 -23.07 8.55
N PRO A 151 4.85 -22.89 9.12
CA PRO A 151 4.16 -21.62 9.13
C PRO A 151 4.83 -20.64 10.10
N ASN A 152 4.97 -19.41 9.65
CA ASN A 152 5.29 -18.27 10.49
C ASN A 152 4.01 -17.44 10.62
N LEU A 153 3.51 -17.34 11.83
CA LEU A 153 2.26 -16.64 12.12
C LEU A 153 2.58 -15.19 12.44
N LEU A 154 1.91 -14.28 11.73
CA LEU A 154 2.11 -12.83 11.83
C LEU A 154 0.85 -12.17 12.37
N LEU A 155 1.03 -11.29 13.37
CA LEU A 155 -0.01 -10.43 13.94
C LEU A 155 0.45 -8.98 13.90
N VAL A 156 -0.31 -8.11 13.22
CA VAL A 156 0.06 -6.71 12.96
C VAL A 156 -1.07 -5.79 13.39
N GLY A 157 -0.73 -4.66 14.02
CA GLY A 157 -1.64 -3.55 14.26
C GLY A 157 -1.98 -2.81 12.97
N ASN A 158 -3.25 -2.54 12.74
CA ASN A 158 -3.68 -1.88 11.51
C ASN A 158 -3.37 -0.37 11.49
N ASP A 159 -3.31 0.25 12.64
CA ASP A 159 -3.03 1.69 12.74
C ASP A 159 -1.53 1.98 12.70
N SER A 160 -0.74 1.27 13.48
CA SER A 160 0.71 1.49 13.63
C SER A 160 1.56 0.70 12.65
N LEU A 161 1.10 -0.45 12.14
CA LEU A 161 1.88 -1.53 11.53
C LEU A 161 2.85 -2.21 12.51
N TYR A 162 2.63 -2.07 13.81
CA TYR A 162 3.43 -2.76 14.82
C TYR A 162 3.20 -4.28 14.75
N ILE A 163 4.29 -5.04 14.68
CA ILE A 163 4.23 -6.50 14.74
C ILE A 163 4.11 -6.92 16.20
N TYR A 164 2.90 -7.31 16.61
CA TYR A 164 2.63 -7.83 17.96
C TYR A 164 3.16 -9.24 18.13
N GLU A 165 3.09 -10.03 17.07
CA GLU A 165 3.56 -11.41 17.07
C GLU A 165 4.15 -11.76 15.71
N LEU A 166 5.26 -12.49 15.73
CA LEU A 166 5.86 -13.11 14.56
C LEU A 166 6.57 -14.38 15.03
N SER A 167 5.87 -15.49 14.96
CA SER A 167 6.38 -16.74 15.53
C SER A 167 6.31 -17.89 14.54
N ARG A 168 7.36 -18.70 14.59
CA ARG A 168 7.44 -19.96 13.85
C ARG A 168 6.70 -21.02 14.64
N GLN A 169 5.68 -21.62 14.04
CA GLN A 169 4.83 -22.59 14.68
C GLN A 169 4.93 -23.96 14.00
N PRO A 170 4.56 -25.04 14.69
CA PRO A 170 4.51 -26.37 14.07
C PRO A 170 3.40 -26.48 13.02
N ASP A 171 2.30 -25.77 13.22
CA ASP A 171 1.13 -25.73 12.35
C ASP A 171 0.45 -24.35 12.40
N CYS A 172 -0.61 -24.18 11.63
CA CYS A 172 -1.48 -22.99 11.62
C CYS A 172 -2.95 -23.38 11.95
N GLU A 173 -3.13 -24.37 12.82
CA GLU A 173 -4.46 -24.83 13.23
C GLU A 173 -5.15 -23.85 14.19
N GLY A 174 -6.44 -24.07 14.42
CA GLY A 174 -7.25 -23.16 15.24
C GLY A 174 -6.79 -23.07 16.70
N GLU A 175 -6.24 -24.14 17.25
CA GLU A 175 -5.69 -24.16 18.61
C GLU A 175 -4.45 -23.27 18.70
N THR A 176 -3.52 -23.40 17.75
CA THR A 176 -2.30 -22.59 17.69
C THR A 176 -2.62 -21.10 17.56
N TRP A 177 -3.52 -20.74 16.66
CA TRP A 177 -4.00 -19.36 16.54
C TRP A 177 -4.76 -18.89 17.78
N GLY A 178 -5.56 -19.76 18.39
CA GLY A 178 -6.32 -19.46 19.62
C GLY A 178 -5.39 -19.10 20.79
N ILE A 179 -4.28 -19.81 20.94
CA ILE A 179 -3.27 -19.50 21.96
C ILE A 179 -2.62 -18.13 21.69
N LEU A 180 -2.21 -17.85 20.44
CA LEU A 180 -1.61 -16.57 20.07
C LEU A 180 -2.53 -15.37 20.25
N LEU A 181 -3.83 -15.57 20.09
CA LEU A 181 -4.84 -14.53 20.19
C LEU A 181 -5.46 -14.40 21.58
N SER A 182 -5.16 -15.29 22.51
CA SER A 182 -5.83 -15.39 23.82
C SER A 182 -5.65 -14.13 24.69
N ASP A 183 -4.52 -13.45 24.59
CA ASP A 183 -4.22 -12.21 25.30
C ASP A 183 -4.63 -10.94 24.51
N LYS A 184 -5.23 -11.10 23.33
CA LYS A 184 -5.66 -10.01 22.44
C LYS A 184 -7.18 -9.75 22.50
N SER A 185 -7.86 -10.18 23.57
CA SER A 185 -9.31 -10.05 23.74
C SER A 185 -9.82 -8.59 23.71
N ASN A 186 -8.96 -7.60 23.94
CA ASN A 186 -9.29 -6.17 23.82
C ASN A 186 -9.41 -5.69 22.36
N CYS A 187 -8.96 -6.48 21.40
CA CYS A 187 -9.12 -6.18 19.97
C CYS A 187 -10.62 -6.24 19.62
N LEU A 188 -11.13 -5.13 19.07
CA LEU A 188 -12.52 -5.04 18.62
C LEU A 188 -12.73 -5.72 17.27
N GLN A 189 -11.74 -5.60 16.38
CA GLN A 189 -11.79 -6.11 15.01
C GLN A 189 -10.51 -6.83 14.64
N PHE A 190 -10.65 -8.00 14.06
CA PHE A 190 -9.57 -8.77 13.49
C PHE A 190 -9.80 -9.01 12.00
N ALA A 191 -8.83 -8.62 11.14
CA ALA A 191 -8.91 -8.83 9.71
C ALA A 191 -7.98 -9.98 9.28
N SER A 192 -8.48 -10.89 8.44
CA SER A 192 -7.69 -12.00 7.92
C SER A 192 -8.23 -12.51 6.59
N ASP A 193 -7.51 -13.42 5.98
CA ASP A 193 -8.05 -14.27 4.92
C ASP A 193 -9.11 -15.25 5.47
N ALA A 194 -9.64 -16.12 4.59
CA ALA A 194 -10.62 -17.11 4.95
C ALA A 194 -10.01 -18.44 5.44
N GLY A 195 -8.76 -18.43 5.91
CA GLY A 195 -8.07 -19.60 6.46
C GLY A 195 -8.88 -20.26 7.58
N THR A 196 -9.03 -21.57 7.55
CA THR A 196 -9.86 -22.31 8.51
C THR A 196 -9.29 -22.28 9.93
N GLY A 197 -7.95 -22.42 10.04
CA GLY A 197 -7.24 -22.37 11.32
C GLY A 197 -7.36 -21.00 11.96
N LEU A 198 -7.03 -19.95 11.25
CA LEU A 198 -7.11 -18.59 11.74
C LEU A 198 -8.55 -18.20 12.11
N SER A 199 -9.54 -18.60 11.29
CA SER A 199 -10.97 -18.39 11.61
C SER A 199 -11.41 -19.09 12.88
N ALA A 200 -10.90 -20.29 13.14
CA ALA A 200 -11.18 -21.04 14.38
C ALA A 200 -10.48 -20.39 15.59
N GLY A 201 -9.24 -19.93 15.42
CA GLY A 201 -8.49 -19.23 16.46
C GLY A 201 -9.13 -17.91 16.88
N VAL A 202 -9.57 -17.09 15.93
CA VAL A 202 -10.31 -15.83 16.21
C VAL A 202 -11.58 -16.09 17.00
N LYS A 203 -12.31 -17.17 16.65
CA LYS A 203 -13.52 -17.59 17.38
C LYS A 203 -13.17 -18.06 18.81
N ALA A 204 -12.09 -18.83 18.97
CA ALA A 204 -11.63 -19.31 20.28
C ALA A 204 -11.17 -18.17 21.19
N ALA A 205 -10.58 -17.12 20.65
CA ALA A 205 -10.16 -15.91 21.35
C ALA A 205 -11.32 -14.92 21.63
N GLU A 206 -12.55 -15.25 21.24
CA GLU A 206 -13.77 -14.44 21.47
C GLU A 206 -13.68 -13.01 20.91
N ILE A 207 -12.88 -12.79 19.84
CA ILE A 207 -12.78 -11.49 19.18
C ILE A 207 -14.13 -11.16 18.51
N LYS A 208 -14.69 -9.99 18.85
CA LYS A 208 -16.08 -9.62 18.52
C LYS A 208 -16.35 -9.51 17.02
N VAL A 209 -15.41 -8.94 16.26
CA VAL A 209 -15.57 -8.69 14.83
C VAL A 209 -14.46 -9.38 14.06
N HIS A 210 -14.79 -10.45 13.36
CA HIS A 210 -13.88 -11.10 12.41
C HIS A 210 -14.21 -10.65 10.99
N GLN A 211 -13.37 -9.81 10.44
CA GLN A 211 -13.46 -9.27 9.09
C GLN A 211 -12.67 -10.14 8.11
N LEU A 212 -13.34 -10.69 7.10
CA LEU A 212 -12.65 -11.37 6.01
C LEU A 212 -12.09 -10.37 5.01
N ASP A 213 -10.90 -10.69 4.49
CA ASP A 213 -10.27 -9.91 3.45
C ASP A 213 -11.04 -10.01 2.12
N TRP A 214 -11.57 -8.88 1.68
CA TRP A 214 -12.33 -8.77 0.45
C TRP A 214 -11.46 -8.88 -0.81
N GLU A 215 -10.17 -8.56 -0.75
CA GLU A 215 -9.23 -8.74 -1.87
C GLU A 215 -9.08 -10.22 -2.25
N HIS A 216 -9.13 -11.12 -1.27
CA HIS A 216 -9.11 -12.56 -1.51
C HIS A 216 -10.35 -13.07 -2.29
N LEU A 217 -11.44 -12.32 -2.26
CA LEU A 217 -12.61 -12.56 -3.11
C LEU A 217 -12.47 -11.87 -4.47
N LEU A 218 -12.06 -10.60 -4.51
CA LEU A 218 -12.03 -9.80 -5.74
C LEU A 218 -10.89 -10.19 -6.67
N ARG A 219 -9.72 -10.50 -6.15
CA ARG A 219 -8.54 -10.86 -6.96
C ARG A 219 -8.81 -12.05 -7.92
N PRO A 220 -9.32 -13.21 -7.47
CA PRO A 220 -9.64 -14.30 -8.38
C PRO A 220 -10.82 -13.98 -9.30
N LEU A 221 -11.78 -13.15 -8.86
CA LEU A 221 -12.92 -12.72 -9.67
C LEU A 221 -12.44 -11.87 -10.87
N TRP A 222 -11.66 -10.82 -10.62
CA TRP A 222 -11.09 -9.97 -11.66
C TRP A 222 -10.05 -10.70 -12.50
N GLY A 223 -9.30 -11.63 -11.91
CA GLY A 223 -8.39 -12.52 -12.64
C GLY A 223 -9.12 -13.38 -13.67
N GLN A 224 -10.30 -13.88 -13.34
CA GLN A 224 -11.12 -14.64 -14.29
C GLN A 224 -11.75 -13.73 -15.37
N ALA A 225 -12.19 -12.52 -15.01
CA ALA A 225 -12.67 -11.53 -16.00
C ALA A 225 -11.58 -11.21 -17.03
N ALA A 226 -10.36 -10.90 -16.57
CA ALA A 226 -9.21 -10.63 -17.45
C ALA A 226 -8.84 -11.85 -18.34
N ARG A 227 -9.01 -13.06 -17.82
CA ARG A 227 -8.80 -14.28 -18.63
C ARG A 227 -9.83 -14.41 -19.75
N LEU A 228 -11.10 -14.16 -19.45
CA LEU A 228 -12.18 -14.20 -20.44
C LEU A 228 -12.01 -13.11 -21.50
N GLU A 229 -11.65 -11.91 -21.08
CA GLU A 229 -11.31 -10.79 -21.96
C GLU A 229 -10.20 -11.17 -22.94
N LYS A 230 -9.12 -11.75 -22.43
CA LYS A 230 -7.99 -12.22 -23.24
C LYS A 230 -8.39 -13.27 -24.26
N GLN A 231 -9.33 -14.16 -23.91
CA GLN A 231 -9.89 -15.15 -24.84
C GLN A 231 -10.72 -14.50 -25.93
N ALA A 232 -11.56 -13.51 -25.59
CA ALA A 232 -12.35 -12.76 -26.57
C ALA A 232 -11.44 -12.00 -27.56
N TYR A 233 -10.43 -11.29 -27.05
CA TYR A 233 -9.46 -10.57 -27.90
C TYR A 233 -8.66 -11.51 -28.82
N ALA A 234 -8.31 -12.71 -28.36
CA ALA A 234 -7.58 -13.66 -29.18
C ALA A 234 -8.40 -14.08 -30.42
N VAL A 235 -9.71 -14.35 -30.25
CA VAL A 235 -10.59 -14.70 -31.35
C VAL A 235 -10.87 -13.52 -32.28
N LEU A 236 -11.05 -12.30 -31.70
CA LEU A 236 -11.20 -11.07 -32.47
C LEU A 236 -9.98 -10.78 -33.37
N LYS A 237 -8.79 -11.01 -32.86
CA LYS A 237 -7.56 -10.85 -33.65
C LYS A 237 -7.50 -11.85 -34.81
N GLU A 238 -7.86 -13.10 -34.54
CA GLU A 238 -7.92 -14.14 -35.60
C GLU A 238 -8.99 -13.81 -36.64
N LEU A 239 -10.16 -13.31 -36.25
CA LEU A 239 -11.22 -12.83 -37.11
C LEU A 239 -10.75 -11.68 -38.01
N GLU A 240 -10.02 -10.70 -37.45
CA GLU A 240 -9.44 -9.59 -38.20
C GLU A 240 -8.42 -10.06 -39.26
N GLU A 241 -7.56 -11.00 -38.89
CA GLU A 241 -6.60 -11.61 -39.82
C GLU A 241 -7.32 -12.33 -40.94
N ARG A 242 -8.41 -13.04 -40.65
CA ARG A 242 -9.26 -13.71 -41.69
C ARG A 242 -9.98 -12.72 -42.58
N SER A 243 -10.52 -11.64 -42.05
CA SER A 243 -11.12 -10.56 -42.83
C SER A 243 -10.13 -10.00 -43.85
N ARG A 244 -8.90 -9.76 -43.46
CA ARG A 244 -7.84 -9.26 -44.36
C ARG A 244 -7.52 -10.27 -45.49
N LEU A 245 -7.46 -11.57 -45.14
CA LEU A 245 -7.22 -12.63 -46.14
C LEU A 245 -8.39 -12.77 -47.10
N PHE A 246 -9.61 -12.61 -46.62
CA PHE A 246 -10.83 -12.62 -47.47
C PHE A 246 -10.78 -11.49 -48.49
N ASP A 247 -10.48 -10.26 -48.06
CA ASP A 247 -10.39 -9.07 -48.91
C ASP A 247 -9.30 -9.18 -49.99
N GLN A 248 -8.25 -9.95 -49.74
CA GLN A 248 -7.12 -10.16 -50.68
C GLN A 248 -7.31 -11.33 -51.61
N THR A 249 -8.35 -12.16 -51.42
CA THR A 249 -8.55 -13.40 -52.16
C THR A 249 -9.44 -13.18 -53.37
N THR A 250 -8.93 -13.50 -54.57
CA THR A 250 -9.65 -13.37 -55.86
C THR A 250 -10.16 -14.71 -56.43
N THR A 251 -9.72 -15.84 -55.89
CA THR A 251 -10.07 -17.19 -56.40
C THR A 251 -11.38 -17.66 -55.78
N PRO A 252 -12.47 -17.96 -56.56
CA PRO A 252 -13.79 -18.26 -56.03
C PRO A 252 -13.85 -19.43 -55.05
N GLY A 253 -13.16 -20.54 -55.29
CA GLY A 253 -13.16 -21.67 -54.37
C GLY A 253 -12.45 -21.41 -53.04
N ARG A 254 -11.41 -20.57 -53.02
CA ARG A 254 -10.74 -20.12 -51.79
C ARG A 254 -11.57 -19.07 -51.05
N LEU A 255 -12.29 -18.24 -51.79
CA LEU A 255 -13.17 -17.23 -51.22
C LEU A 255 -14.26 -17.89 -50.34
N GLN A 256 -14.90 -18.97 -50.85
CA GLN A 256 -15.91 -19.68 -50.05
C GLN A 256 -15.31 -20.30 -48.78
N GLN A 257 -14.12 -20.91 -48.88
CA GLN A 257 -13.45 -21.47 -47.70
C GLN A 257 -13.09 -20.39 -46.64
N HIS A 258 -12.67 -19.21 -47.08
CA HIS A 258 -12.40 -18.10 -46.18
C HIS A 258 -13.68 -17.54 -45.53
N LEU A 259 -14.78 -17.50 -46.29
CA LEU A 259 -16.10 -17.10 -45.79
C LEU A 259 -16.58 -18.06 -44.70
N ASP A 260 -16.56 -19.36 -44.95
CA ASP A 260 -16.98 -20.37 -43.97
C ASP A 260 -16.15 -20.30 -42.68
N GLN A 261 -14.85 -20.04 -42.80
CA GLN A 261 -13.96 -19.86 -41.65
C GLN A 261 -14.24 -18.55 -40.92
N TRP A 262 -14.48 -17.48 -41.65
CA TRP A 262 -14.81 -16.17 -41.08
C TRP A 262 -16.14 -16.24 -40.30
N GLU A 263 -17.18 -16.87 -40.85
CA GLU A 263 -18.46 -17.05 -40.19
C GLU A 263 -18.31 -17.80 -38.86
N ARG A 264 -17.57 -18.93 -38.86
CA ARG A 264 -17.29 -19.69 -37.64
C ARG A 264 -16.54 -18.88 -36.59
N LEU A 265 -15.53 -18.10 -36.98
CA LEU A 265 -14.79 -17.26 -36.08
C LEU A 265 -15.64 -16.09 -35.56
N ASN A 266 -16.53 -15.53 -36.39
CA ASN A 266 -17.46 -14.49 -35.98
C ASN A 266 -18.45 -15.00 -34.92
N ASP A 267 -19.00 -16.21 -35.12
CA ASP A 267 -19.85 -16.84 -34.12
C ASP A 267 -19.11 -17.11 -32.82
N GLN A 268 -17.87 -17.61 -32.89
CA GLN A 268 -17.02 -17.82 -31.73
C GLN A 268 -16.66 -16.51 -31.02
N ALA A 269 -16.37 -15.45 -31.77
CA ALA A 269 -16.09 -14.14 -31.20
C ALA A 269 -17.32 -13.58 -30.44
N THR A 270 -18.49 -13.70 -31.09
CA THR A 270 -19.77 -13.28 -30.49
C THR A 270 -20.04 -14.03 -29.19
N GLU A 271 -19.85 -15.36 -29.18
CA GLU A 271 -20.01 -16.19 -27.98
C GLU A 271 -19.02 -15.77 -26.87
N LYS A 272 -17.71 -15.61 -27.21
CA LYS A 272 -16.69 -15.27 -26.22
C LYS A 272 -16.90 -13.86 -25.63
N ILE A 273 -17.32 -12.89 -26.44
CA ILE A 273 -17.68 -11.55 -25.98
C ILE A 273 -18.88 -11.61 -25.04
N ALA A 274 -19.94 -12.35 -25.43
CA ALA A 274 -21.12 -12.47 -24.58
C ALA A 274 -20.81 -13.11 -23.21
N VAL A 275 -19.94 -14.13 -23.19
CA VAL A 275 -19.47 -14.79 -21.97
C VAL A 275 -18.67 -13.79 -21.11
N TYR A 276 -17.74 -13.05 -21.72
CA TYR A 276 -16.97 -12.02 -21.02
C TYR A 276 -17.88 -10.95 -20.42
N ASP A 277 -18.77 -10.38 -21.22
CA ASP A 277 -19.69 -9.30 -20.81
C ASP A 277 -20.62 -9.75 -19.67
N ALA A 278 -21.12 -10.97 -19.73
CA ALA A 278 -21.96 -11.54 -18.68
C ALA A 278 -21.17 -11.70 -17.37
N PHE A 279 -19.95 -12.23 -17.44
CA PHE A 279 -19.10 -12.38 -16.26
C PHE A 279 -18.61 -11.05 -15.72
N TYR A 280 -18.22 -10.11 -16.59
CA TYR A 280 -17.80 -8.76 -16.21
C TYR A 280 -18.89 -8.02 -15.43
N ARG A 281 -20.16 -8.15 -15.86
CA ARG A 281 -21.30 -7.58 -15.12
C ARG A 281 -21.44 -8.16 -13.73
N ILE A 282 -21.23 -9.47 -13.55
CA ILE A 282 -21.22 -10.11 -12.24
C ILE A 282 -20.05 -9.57 -11.40
N ALA A 283 -18.84 -9.56 -11.96
CA ALA A 283 -17.65 -9.08 -11.25
C ALA A 283 -17.82 -7.61 -10.81
N ARG A 284 -18.36 -6.77 -11.68
CA ARG A 284 -18.66 -5.37 -11.40
C ARG A 284 -19.71 -5.23 -10.29
N SER A 285 -20.78 -6.02 -10.35
CA SER A 285 -21.83 -6.01 -9.33
C SER A 285 -21.35 -6.46 -7.96
N VAL A 286 -20.38 -7.39 -7.93
CA VAL A 286 -19.69 -7.77 -6.68
C VAL A 286 -18.84 -6.61 -6.15
N ASP A 287 -18.01 -5.99 -7.01
CA ASP A 287 -17.14 -4.87 -6.62
C ASP A 287 -17.95 -3.66 -6.09
N ASP A 288 -19.09 -3.37 -6.71
CA ASP A 288 -19.98 -2.27 -6.29
C ASP A 288 -20.52 -2.46 -4.85
N CYS A 289 -20.66 -3.70 -4.35
CA CYS A 289 -21.05 -3.97 -2.97
C CYS A 289 -19.98 -3.52 -1.96
N PHE A 290 -18.74 -3.34 -2.38
CA PHE A 290 -17.62 -2.95 -1.51
C PHE A 290 -17.35 -1.44 -1.46
N ALA A 291 -18.15 -0.59 -2.11
CA ALA A 291 -18.18 0.83 -1.79
C ALA A 291 -18.61 1.02 -0.32
N LEU A 292 -17.95 1.93 0.42
CA LEU A 292 -18.35 2.19 1.81
C LEU A 292 -19.67 2.94 1.87
N ILE A 293 -19.83 3.91 0.98
CA ILE A 293 -20.99 4.80 0.94
C ILE A 293 -21.76 4.56 -0.37
N ASP A 294 -23.05 4.38 -0.28
CA ASP A 294 -23.93 4.43 -1.44
C ASP A 294 -24.11 5.89 -1.86
N LEU A 295 -23.64 6.22 -3.05
CA LEU A 295 -23.67 7.60 -3.58
C LEU A 295 -25.09 8.14 -3.82
N ASN A 296 -26.09 7.27 -3.96
CA ASN A 296 -27.48 7.70 -4.17
C ASN A 296 -28.14 8.12 -2.85
N SER A 297 -27.92 7.35 -1.80
CA SER A 297 -28.50 7.61 -0.47
C SER A 297 -27.59 8.42 0.45
N SER A 298 -26.30 8.59 0.10
CA SER A 298 -25.27 9.20 0.95
C SER A 298 -25.07 8.50 2.31
N GLN A 299 -25.53 7.25 2.42
CA GLN A 299 -25.45 6.46 3.64
C GLN A 299 -24.42 5.33 3.48
N LEU A 300 -24.02 4.74 4.61
CA LEU A 300 -23.28 3.47 4.56
C LEU A 300 -24.05 2.45 3.73
N GLN A 301 -23.33 1.72 2.87
CA GLN A 301 -23.91 0.58 2.16
C GLN A 301 -24.66 -0.33 3.13
N ASP A 302 -25.87 -0.71 2.80
CA ASP A 302 -26.62 -1.65 3.63
C ASP A 302 -26.03 -3.07 3.52
N ALA A 303 -25.41 -3.51 4.61
CA ALA A 303 -24.78 -4.84 4.67
C ALA A 303 -25.76 -5.96 4.32
N THR A 304 -27.01 -5.87 4.76
CA THR A 304 -28.02 -6.91 4.52
C THR A 304 -28.31 -7.05 3.03
N THR A 305 -28.54 -5.91 2.36
CA THR A 305 -28.76 -5.87 0.92
C THR A 305 -27.53 -6.37 0.15
N CYS A 306 -26.32 -5.94 0.53
CA CYS A 306 -25.08 -6.41 -0.10
C CYS A 306 -24.87 -7.91 0.09
N ILE A 307 -25.11 -8.46 1.28
CA ILE A 307 -25.02 -9.89 1.57
C ILE A 307 -26.00 -10.68 0.68
N GLN A 308 -27.25 -10.23 0.58
CA GLN A 308 -28.24 -10.87 -0.29
C GLN A 308 -27.83 -10.82 -1.77
N LYS A 309 -27.33 -9.66 -2.23
CA LYS A 309 -26.83 -9.48 -3.58
C LYS A 309 -25.65 -10.39 -3.89
N LEU A 310 -24.67 -10.51 -2.97
CA LEU A 310 -23.52 -11.41 -3.15
C LEU A 310 -23.96 -12.87 -3.24
N LYS A 311 -24.91 -13.31 -2.40
CA LYS A 311 -25.46 -14.68 -2.46
C LYS A 311 -26.17 -14.95 -3.77
N ALA A 312 -27.01 -14.02 -4.25
CA ALA A 312 -27.69 -14.14 -5.53
C ALA A 312 -26.72 -14.19 -6.72
N LEU A 313 -25.64 -13.38 -6.69
CA LEU A 313 -24.57 -13.46 -7.70
C LEU A 313 -23.79 -14.78 -7.63
N GLY A 314 -23.63 -15.34 -6.43
CA GLY A 314 -23.07 -16.68 -6.22
C GLY A 314 -23.95 -17.75 -6.88
N GLU A 315 -25.26 -17.68 -6.71
CA GLU A 315 -26.23 -18.59 -7.34
C GLU A 315 -26.19 -18.49 -8.88
N GLN A 316 -26.06 -17.28 -9.41
CA GLN A 316 -25.88 -17.10 -10.87
C GLN A 316 -24.61 -17.80 -11.40
N LEU A 317 -23.52 -17.78 -10.64
CA LEU A 317 -22.27 -18.45 -11.02
C LEU A 317 -22.36 -19.99 -10.94
N GLU A 318 -23.26 -20.55 -10.17
CA GLU A 318 -23.46 -22.01 -10.14
C GLU A 318 -23.90 -22.59 -11.48
N ALA A 319 -24.62 -21.81 -12.28
CA ALA A 319 -25.01 -22.20 -13.64
C ALA A 319 -23.85 -22.26 -14.62
N TRP A 320 -22.68 -21.74 -14.26
CA TRP A 320 -21.49 -21.71 -15.12
C TRP A 320 -20.67 -22.99 -14.97
N SER A 321 -20.31 -23.61 -16.11
CA SER A 321 -19.48 -24.80 -16.09
C SER A 321 -18.02 -24.51 -15.80
N GLY A 322 -17.46 -25.17 -14.79
CA GLY A 322 -16.03 -25.10 -14.47
C GLY A 322 -15.75 -24.87 -12.98
N ARG A 323 -14.68 -25.50 -12.51
CA ARG A 323 -14.28 -25.50 -11.08
C ARG A 323 -14.07 -24.08 -10.50
N ILE A 324 -13.59 -23.14 -11.34
CA ILE A 324 -13.35 -21.76 -10.88
C ILE A 324 -14.66 -21.06 -10.53
N TYR A 325 -15.72 -21.23 -11.32
CA TYR A 325 -17.01 -20.60 -11.06
C TYR A 325 -17.69 -21.20 -9.83
N GLN A 326 -17.58 -22.51 -9.63
CA GLN A 326 -18.07 -23.19 -8.42
C GLN A 326 -17.35 -22.67 -7.16
N LYS A 327 -16.02 -22.50 -7.23
CA LYS A 327 -15.25 -21.93 -6.13
C LYS A 327 -15.66 -20.48 -5.83
N LEU A 328 -15.80 -19.64 -6.86
CA LEU A 328 -16.24 -18.25 -6.72
C LEU A 328 -17.66 -18.17 -6.15
N SER A 329 -18.59 -18.99 -6.63
CA SER A 329 -19.94 -19.11 -6.10
C SER A 329 -19.94 -19.46 -4.63
N SER A 330 -19.21 -20.51 -4.25
CA SER A 330 -19.08 -20.95 -2.85
C SER A 330 -18.55 -19.84 -1.95
N ASN A 331 -17.49 -19.13 -2.40
CA ASN A 331 -16.90 -18.01 -1.65
C ASN A 331 -17.90 -16.87 -1.48
N LEU A 332 -18.60 -16.45 -2.55
CA LEU A 332 -19.61 -15.39 -2.50
C LEU A 332 -20.73 -15.72 -1.51
N LYS A 333 -21.18 -16.96 -1.46
CA LYS A 333 -22.25 -17.38 -0.56
C LYS A 333 -21.78 -17.52 0.89
N ASN A 334 -20.64 -18.15 1.12
CA ASN A 334 -20.17 -18.51 2.47
C ASN A 334 -19.49 -17.34 3.19
N TRP A 335 -18.84 -16.41 2.47
CA TRP A 335 -18.12 -15.31 3.07
C TRP A 335 -18.96 -14.04 3.21
N ALA A 336 -20.10 -13.95 2.51
CA ALA A 336 -20.89 -12.74 2.38
C ALA A 336 -21.11 -11.99 3.70
N SER A 337 -21.55 -12.68 4.75
CA SER A 337 -21.82 -12.05 6.04
C SER A 337 -20.56 -11.49 6.72
N ARG A 338 -19.43 -12.21 6.59
CA ARG A 338 -18.17 -11.84 7.26
C ARG A 338 -17.42 -10.74 6.51
N LEU A 339 -17.70 -10.53 5.22
CA LEU A 339 -17.11 -9.47 4.41
C LEU A 339 -17.59 -8.07 4.79
N PHE A 340 -18.70 -7.96 5.52
CA PHE A 340 -19.28 -6.68 5.98
C PHE A 340 -19.24 -6.51 7.50
N SER A 341 -18.49 -7.35 8.21
CA SER A 341 -18.39 -7.30 9.69
C SER A 341 -17.83 -5.96 10.19
N TYR A 342 -16.95 -5.31 9.42
CA TYR A 342 -16.38 -3.98 9.72
C TYR A 342 -17.44 -2.91 9.95
N GLN A 343 -18.62 -3.04 9.36
CA GLN A 343 -19.68 -2.02 9.51
C GLN A 343 -20.16 -1.84 10.95
N ALA A 344 -20.05 -2.88 11.77
CA ALA A 344 -20.41 -2.79 13.20
C ALA A 344 -19.50 -1.78 13.91
N VAL A 345 -18.19 -1.84 13.65
CA VAL A 345 -17.20 -0.91 14.21
C VAL A 345 -17.39 0.49 13.62
N LEU A 346 -17.53 0.58 12.30
CA LEU A 346 -17.66 1.86 11.61
C LEU A 346 -18.90 2.65 12.07
N LYS A 347 -20.03 1.98 12.32
CA LYS A 347 -21.24 2.62 12.87
C LYS A 347 -20.98 3.20 14.25
N GLN A 348 -20.26 2.50 15.13
CA GLN A 348 -19.94 2.99 16.47
C GLN A 348 -19.13 4.31 16.42
N VAL A 349 -18.31 4.51 15.40
CA VAL A 349 -17.54 5.75 15.23
C VAL A 349 -18.35 6.85 14.55
N LEU A 350 -19.19 6.52 13.55
CA LEU A 350 -19.97 7.52 12.80
C LEU A 350 -21.20 8.04 13.55
N ASP A 351 -21.85 7.24 14.39
CA ASP A 351 -23.08 7.64 15.06
C ASP A 351 -22.89 8.82 16.05
N PRO A 352 -21.80 8.90 16.85
CA PRO A 352 -21.47 10.09 17.63
C PRO A 352 -21.27 11.34 16.77
N LEU A 353 -20.66 11.20 15.58
CA LEU A 353 -20.46 12.33 14.66
C LEU A 353 -21.79 12.85 14.12
N LYS A 354 -22.72 11.95 13.76
CA LYS A 354 -24.08 12.34 13.35
C LYS A 354 -24.82 13.09 14.45
N THR A 355 -24.64 12.67 15.70
CA THR A 355 -25.25 13.35 16.85
C THR A 355 -24.68 14.76 17.05
N ARG A 356 -23.36 14.94 16.85
CA ARG A 356 -22.66 16.21 17.10
C ARG A 356 -22.79 17.21 15.95
N PHE A 357 -22.72 16.75 14.70
CA PHE A 357 -22.67 17.61 13.51
C PHE A 357 -23.94 17.54 12.62
N GLY A 358 -24.92 16.75 13.01
CA GLY A 358 -26.14 16.52 12.24
C GLY A 358 -25.99 15.36 11.22
N PRO A 359 -27.04 14.52 11.11
CA PRO A 359 -26.97 13.31 10.26
C PRO A 359 -26.85 13.62 8.77
N GLN A 360 -27.49 14.68 8.29
CA GLN A 360 -27.46 15.07 6.87
C GLN A 360 -26.10 15.63 6.48
N GLY A 361 -25.50 16.48 7.30
CA GLY A 361 -24.17 17.02 7.05
C GLY A 361 -23.09 15.93 7.02
N ILE A 362 -23.14 14.98 7.97
CA ILE A 362 -22.23 13.83 7.96
C ILE A 362 -22.44 12.95 6.72
N ALA A 363 -23.69 12.77 6.27
CA ALA A 363 -23.98 12.02 5.05
C ALA A 363 -23.38 12.69 3.81
N ALA A 364 -23.50 14.02 3.67
CA ALA A 364 -22.86 14.77 2.59
C ALA A 364 -21.33 14.62 2.60
N LEU A 365 -20.68 14.71 3.77
CA LEU A 365 -19.25 14.48 3.91
C LEU A 365 -18.84 13.04 3.56
N CYS A 366 -19.60 12.05 3.97
CA CYS A 366 -19.37 10.65 3.61
C CYS A 366 -19.44 10.46 2.08
N ARG A 367 -20.38 11.11 1.41
CA ARG A 367 -20.50 11.09 -0.05
C ARG A 367 -19.30 11.71 -0.74
N ILE A 368 -18.84 12.88 -0.28
CA ILE A 368 -17.59 13.51 -0.77
C ILE A 368 -16.42 12.55 -0.66
N TRP A 369 -16.23 11.96 0.53
CA TRP A 369 -15.15 11.00 0.78
C TRP A 369 -15.19 9.82 -0.19
N GLN A 370 -16.38 9.25 -0.46
CA GLN A 370 -16.52 8.12 -1.39
C GLN A 370 -16.22 8.51 -2.84
N ILE A 371 -16.64 9.72 -3.26
CA ILE A 371 -16.31 10.25 -4.59
C ILE A 371 -14.79 10.35 -4.75
N GLU A 372 -14.11 10.94 -3.76
CA GLU A 372 -12.64 11.04 -3.78
C GLU A 372 -11.96 9.66 -3.73
N ALA A 373 -12.47 8.72 -2.95
CA ALA A 373 -11.95 7.36 -2.90
C ALA A 373 -12.08 6.64 -4.25
N ASN A 374 -13.21 6.83 -4.95
CA ASN A 374 -13.42 6.29 -6.29
C ASN A 374 -12.45 6.90 -7.31
N GLN A 375 -12.20 8.22 -7.24
CA GLN A 375 -11.25 8.90 -8.12
C GLN A 375 -9.80 8.42 -7.91
N ARG A 376 -9.43 8.09 -6.66
CA ARG A 376 -8.10 7.56 -6.34
C ARG A 376 -7.91 6.10 -6.78
N ARG A 377 -8.96 5.28 -6.67
CA ARG A 377 -8.93 3.85 -7.05
C ARG A 377 -8.81 3.63 -8.56
N ARG A 378 -9.38 4.53 -9.34
CA ARG A 378 -9.33 4.45 -10.79
C ARG A 378 -8.18 5.33 -11.27
N ALA A 379 -7.28 4.77 -12.09
CA ALA A 379 -6.56 5.57 -13.07
C ALA A 379 -7.62 6.09 -14.07
N SER A 380 -8.52 6.94 -13.57
CA SER A 380 -9.70 7.38 -14.29
C SER A 380 -9.28 8.28 -15.43
N SER A 381 -9.85 8.03 -16.61
CA SER A 381 -9.75 8.93 -17.74
C SER A 381 -10.26 10.34 -17.37
N LEU A 382 -9.71 11.39 -17.98
CA LEU A 382 -10.14 12.77 -17.76
C LEU A 382 -11.68 12.95 -17.80
N PRO A 383 -12.42 12.35 -18.76
CA PRO A 383 -13.88 12.45 -18.81
C PRO A 383 -14.59 11.89 -17.57
N GLU A 384 -14.12 10.78 -17.02
CA GLU A 384 -14.73 10.19 -15.81
C GLU A 384 -14.48 11.03 -14.55
N LYS A 385 -13.34 11.72 -14.46
CA LYS A 385 -13.07 12.67 -13.38
C LYS A 385 -13.98 13.88 -13.45
N GLN A 386 -14.23 14.39 -14.65
CA GLN A 386 -15.13 15.52 -14.88
C GLN A 386 -16.58 15.19 -14.55
N GLN A 387 -17.05 13.96 -14.88
CA GLN A 387 -18.40 13.51 -14.51
C GLN A 387 -18.62 13.40 -12.99
N GLN A 388 -17.58 13.22 -12.21
CA GLN A 388 -17.65 13.13 -10.74
C GLN A 388 -17.46 14.49 -10.04
N GLN A 389 -17.03 15.52 -10.76
CA GLN A 389 -16.79 16.85 -10.19
C GLN A 389 -18.09 17.52 -9.72
N ILE A 390 -19.13 17.50 -10.54
CA ILE A 390 -20.42 18.12 -10.21
C ILE A 390 -21.04 17.51 -8.93
N PRO A 391 -21.18 16.17 -8.79
CA PRO A 391 -21.68 15.57 -7.56
C PRO A 391 -20.83 15.88 -6.32
N TRP A 392 -19.53 16.10 -6.51
CA TRP A 392 -18.63 16.48 -5.42
C TRP A 392 -18.91 17.90 -4.94
N GLU A 393 -19.01 18.86 -5.88
CA GLU A 393 -19.32 20.27 -5.61
C GLU A 393 -20.70 20.44 -4.95
N GLU A 394 -21.72 19.77 -5.49
CA GLU A 394 -23.07 19.76 -4.91
C GLU A 394 -23.06 19.24 -3.46
N SER A 395 -22.32 18.19 -3.18
CA SER A 395 -22.21 17.62 -1.83
C SER A 395 -21.44 18.54 -0.87
N LEU A 396 -20.45 19.28 -1.37
CA LEU A 396 -19.72 20.26 -0.58
C LEU A 396 -20.62 21.45 -0.21
N ASP A 397 -21.35 21.99 -1.18
CA ASP A 397 -22.29 23.09 -0.96
C ASP A 397 -23.40 22.68 0.03
N GLU A 398 -23.92 21.46 -0.09
CA GLU A 398 -24.87 20.89 0.86
C GLU A 398 -24.29 20.80 2.27
N ALA A 399 -23.07 20.30 2.41
CA ALA A 399 -22.39 20.19 3.71
C ALA A 399 -22.15 21.56 4.34
N ILE A 400 -21.73 22.57 3.55
CA ILE A 400 -21.54 23.95 4.01
C ILE A 400 -22.87 24.54 4.49
N ALA A 401 -23.95 24.37 3.73
CA ALA A 401 -25.26 24.87 4.06
C ALA A 401 -25.83 24.27 5.36
N LEU A 402 -25.54 22.97 5.62
CA LEU A 402 -26.06 22.25 6.78
C LEU A 402 -25.27 22.48 8.08
N MET A 403 -23.96 22.70 8.02
CA MET A 403 -23.14 22.78 9.23
C MET A 403 -22.27 24.02 9.36
N GLY A 404 -22.18 24.85 8.33
CA GLY A 404 -21.31 26.03 8.25
C GLY A 404 -19.84 25.68 8.08
N GLU A 405 -19.05 26.63 7.56
CA GLU A 405 -17.63 26.39 7.23
C GLU A 405 -16.77 25.99 8.44
N GLU A 406 -17.03 26.59 9.61
CA GLU A 406 -16.23 26.30 10.79
C GLU A 406 -16.35 24.84 11.27
N ASN A 407 -17.56 24.29 11.24
CA ASN A 407 -17.81 22.92 11.64
C ASN A 407 -17.46 21.92 10.53
N LEU A 408 -17.53 22.35 9.26
CA LEU A 408 -17.23 21.51 8.10
C LEU A 408 -15.85 20.85 8.23
N TRP A 409 -14.80 21.64 8.45
CA TRP A 409 -13.43 21.12 8.48
C TRP A 409 -13.15 20.23 9.70
N LYS A 410 -13.77 20.54 10.86
CA LYS A 410 -13.70 19.67 12.03
C LYS A 410 -14.36 18.32 11.75
N ALA A 411 -15.60 18.37 11.23
CA ALA A 411 -16.35 17.17 10.88
C ALA A 411 -15.66 16.38 9.75
N TRP A 412 -15.12 17.06 8.72
CA TRP A 412 -14.40 16.41 7.63
C TRP A 412 -13.22 15.59 8.10
N ASN A 413 -12.37 16.15 8.97
CA ASN A 413 -11.23 15.44 9.51
C ASN A 413 -11.65 14.17 10.27
N GLU A 414 -12.70 14.26 11.09
CA GLU A 414 -13.19 13.12 11.86
C GLU A 414 -13.85 12.07 10.96
N VAL A 415 -14.59 12.47 9.93
CA VAL A 415 -15.16 11.56 8.91
C VAL A 415 -14.04 10.87 8.12
N CYS A 416 -13.01 11.61 7.70
CA CYS A 416 -11.86 11.05 7.00
C CYS A 416 -11.12 10.01 7.85
N LEU A 417 -10.95 10.28 9.15
CA LEU A 417 -10.35 9.32 10.08
C LEU A 417 -11.25 8.08 10.23
N ALA A 418 -12.53 8.26 10.51
CA ALA A 418 -13.47 7.16 10.69
C ALA A 418 -13.56 6.25 9.45
N LEU A 419 -13.75 6.82 8.27
CA LEU A 419 -13.83 6.06 7.02
C LEU A 419 -12.47 5.51 6.57
N GLY A 420 -11.38 6.22 6.87
CA GLY A 420 -10.01 5.80 6.58
C GLY A 420 -9.55 4.62 7.43
N HIS A 421 -10.08 4.48 8.65
CA HIS A 421 -9.80 3.38 9.58
C HIS A 421 -10.83 2.24 9.46
N SER A 422 -11.63 2.21 8.40
CA SER A 422 -12.47 1.05 8.10
C SER A 422 -11.62 -0.10 7.53
N TRP A 423 -11.03 -0.89 8.42
CA TRP A 423 -10.18 -2.01 8.03
C TRP A 423 -11.01 -3.15 7.44
N ARG A 424 -10.88 -3.41 6.15
CA ARG A 424 -11.69 -4.37 5.38
C ARG A 424 -10.92 -5.56 4.85
N GLY A 425 -9.64 -5.63 5.17
CA GLY A 425 -8.78 -6.71 4.71
C GLY A 425 -7.47 -6.76 5.46
N SER A 426 -6.70 -7.83 5.22
CA SER A 426 -5.40 -8.12 5.82
C SER A 426 -4.21 -7.58 5.00
N MET A 427 -4.45 -6.65 4.07
CA MET A 427 -3.40 -6.12 3.19
C MET A 427 -2.16 -5.59 3.92
N LEU A 428 -2.32 -5.11 5.17
CA LEU A 428 -1.20 -4.63 5.98
C LEU A 428 -0.31 -5.79 6.45
N ALA A 429 -0.92 -6.91 6.84
CA ALA A 429 -0.17 -8.13 7.13
C ALA A 429 0.51 -8.68 5.87
N GLU A 430 -0.18 -8.67 4.71
CA GLU A 430 0.44 -9.03 3.41
C GLU A 430 1.64 -8.12 3.06
N CYS A 431 1.56 -6.81 3.34
CA CYS A 431 2.68 -5.88 3.15
C CYS A 431 3.89 -6.26 4.00
N VAL A 432 3.68 -6.56 5.28
CA VAL A 432 4.74 -6.99 6.21
C VAL A 432 5.32 -8.33 5.76
N ASN A 433 4.47 -9.29 5.37
CA ASN A 433 4.91 -10.57 4.80
C ASN A 433 5.73 -10.40 3.51
N GLY A 434 5.42 -9.39 2.69
CA GLY A 434 6.21 -9.04 1.52
C GLY A 434 7.64 -8.61 1.88
N LEU A 435 7.81 -7.81 2.93
CA LEU A 435 9.12 -7.41 3.46
C LEU A 435 9.87 -8.59 4.07
N LEU A 436 9.20 -9.36 4.92
CA LEU A 436 9.76 -10.55 5.57
C LEU A 436 10.25 -11.56 4.51
N ARG A 437 9.47 -11.80 3.47
CA ARG A 437 9.84 -12.71 2.37
C ARG A 437 11.16 -12.32 1.71
N THR A 438 11.43 -11.02 1.56
CA THR A 438 12.68 -10.54 0.97
C THR A 438 13.89 -10.97 1.79
N MET A 439 13.79 -10.93 3.12
CA MET A 439 14.83 -11.38 4.03
C MET A 439 14.95 -12.91 4.04
N LEU A 440 13.82 -13.62 4.13
CA LEU A 440 13.80 -15.09 4.25
C LEU A 440 14.26 -15.81 2.98
N ASN A 441 13.98 -15.29 1.79
CA ASN A 441 14.40 -15.89 0.52
C ASN A 441 15.92 -16.00 0.36
N LYS A 442 16.70 -15.26 1.15
CA LYS A 442 18.16 -15.29 1.13
C LYS A 442 18.76 -16.15 2.24
N ARG A 443 17.94 -16.67 3.15
CA ARG A 443 18.39 -17.55 4.24
C ARG A 443 18.08 -19.00 3.92
N LYS A 444 19.08 -19.86 4.10
CA LYS A 444 18.91 -21.31 3.93
C LYS A 444 18.08 -21.93 5.06
N HIS A 445 18.21 -21.38 6.25
CA HIS A 445 17.50 -21.80 7.44
C HIS A 445 16.90 -20.57 8.13
N THR A 446 15.64 -20.66 8.46
CA THR A 446 14.90 -19.65 9.22
C THR A 446 14.58 -20.25 10.58
N ASP A 447 14.99 -19.61 11.63
CA ASP A 447 14.66 -19.93 13.02
C ASP A 447 13.90 -18.77 13.68
N GLN A 448 13.48 -18.94 14.92
CA GLN A 448 12.76 -17.90 15.65
C GLN A 448 13.62 -16.66 15.86
N GLY A 449 14.92 -16.80 16.10
CA GLY A 449 15.83 -15.67 16.30
C GLY A 449 15.86 -14.72 15.11
N CYS A 450 15.85 -15.28 13.90
CA CYS A 450 15.73 -14.51 12.67
C CYS A 450 14.43 -13.71 12.59
N LEU A 451 13.31 -14.29 13.01
CA LEU A 451 12.01 -13.61 13.03
C LEU A 451 11.98 -12.51 14.08
N GLU A 452 12.58 -12.73 15.25
CA GLU A 452 12.72 -11.73 16.31
C GLU A 452 13.55 -10.53 15.84
N LEU A 453 14.64 -10.77 15.13
CA LEU A 453 15.45 -9.69 14.56
C LEU A 453 14.65 -8.88 13.56
N PHE A 454 13.92 -9.53 12.64
CA PHE A 454 13.05 -8.83 11.70
C PHE A 454 11.98 -8.00 12.42
N ARG A 455 11.29 -8.60 13.41
CA ARG A 455 10.26 -7.94 14.22
C ARG A 455 10.81 -6.68 14.89
N PHE A 456 11.98 -6.77 15.52
CA PHE A 456 12.63 -5.63 16.17
C PHE A 456 12.95 -4.52 15.17
N LEU A 457 13.61 -4.85 14.06
CA LEU A 457 14.01 -3.88 13.05
C LEU A 457 12.81 -3.22 12.38
N HIS A 458 11.78 -4.00 12.07
CA HIS A 458 10.53 -3.47 11.52
C HIS A 458 9.86 -2.50 12.51
N ASN A 459 9.70 -2.91 13.75
CA ASN A 459 8.99 -2.14 14.77
C ASN A 459 9.70 -0.83 15.14
N THR A 460 11.02 -0.80 15.07
CA THR A 460 11.81 0.36 15.53
C THR A 460 12.26 1.30 14.41
N ARG A 461 12.25 0.87 13.16
CA ARG A 461 12.68 1.67 12.01
C ARG A 461 11.59 2.63 11.56
N ALA A 462 11.94 3.92 11.39
CA ALA A 462 11.02 4.92 10.87
C ALA A 462 10.72 4.70 9.38
N PHE A 463 9.47 4.92 8.99
CA PHE A 463 9.05 4.91 7.59
C PHE A 463 9.67 6.11 6.84
N ASN A 464 10.22 5.86 5.68
CA ASN A 464 10.80 6.90 4.83
C ASN A 464 9.77 7.64 3.98
N GLN A 465 8.59 7.05 3.75
CA GLN A 465 7.59 7.56 2.82
C GLN A 465 6.16 7.23 3.30
N GLY A 466 5.17 7.86 2.65
CA GLY A 466 3.75 7.60 2.90
C GLY A 466 3.19 8.33 4.10
N LYS A 467 1.98 7.94 4.51
CA LYS A 467 1.24 8.61 5.59
C LYS A 467 1.93 8.53 6.97
N ARG A 468 2.82 7.55 7.14
CA ARG A 468 3.54 7.27 8.40
C ARG A 468 4.98 7.74 8.37
N ALA A 469 5.40 8.50 7.34
CA ALA A 469 6.78 8.97 7.19
C ALA A 469 7.30 9.68 8.45
N GLY A 470 8.52 9.36 8.86
CA GLY A 470 9.17 9.91 10.05
C GLY A 470 8.83 9.21 11.38
N TYR A 471 7.85 8.30 11.39
CA TYR A 471 7.48 7.52 12.58
C TYR A 471 7.83 6.04 12.38
N SER A 472 8.25 5.37 13.44
CA SER A 472 8.36 3.91 13.46
C SER A 472 7.04 3.27 13.91
N PRO A 473 6.77 1.99 13.56
CA PRO A 473 5.61 1.28 14.09
C PRO A 473 5.50 1.34 15.61
N ALA A 474 6.60 1.19 16.33
CA ALA A 474 6.62 1.28 17.80
C ALA A 474 6.23 2.68 18.32
N LYS A 475 6.70 3.76 17.68
CA LYS A 475 6.28 5.14 18.04
C LYS A 475 4.80 5.36 17.75
N LEU A 476 4.28 4.81 16.65
CA LEU A 476 2.85 4.88 16.33
C LEU A 476 1.99 4.07 17.30
N ALA A 477 2.54 2.98 17.83
CA ALA A 477 1.90 2.17 18.88
C ALA A 477 2.06 2.77 20.30
N GLY A 478 2.60 4.00 20.42
CA GLY A 478 2.72 4.72 21.68
C GLY A 478 3.96 4.40 22.50
N LEU A 479 4.94 3.70 21.93
CA LEU A 479 6.19 3.38 22.63
C LEU A 479 7.26 4.46 22.42
N GLU A 480 8.09 4.68 23.43
CA GLU A 480 9.31 5.43 23.29
C GLU A 480 10.41 4.58 22.65
N VAL A 481 10.94 5.02 21.52
CA VAL A 481 12.01 4.35 20.80
C VAL A 481 13.25 5.24 20.80
N PRO A 482 14.42 4.71 21.16
CA PRO A 482 15.69 5.46 21.08
C PRO A 482 15.94 5.98 19.66
N ASP A 483 16.69 7.09 19.54
CA ASP A 483 17.05 7.63 18.22
C ASP A 483 17.89 6.67 17.38
N ASP A 484 18.66 5.83 18.02
CA ASP A 484 19.42 4.74 17.39
C ASP A 484 19.06 3.38 18.04
N PRO A 485 17.98 2.72 17.58
CA PRO A 485 17.56 1.45 18.16
C PRO A 485 18.58 0.32 18.00
N LEU A 486 19.43 0.37 16.96
CA LEU A 486 20.46 -0.65 16.73
C LEU A 486 21.48 -0.72 17.87
N LEU A 487 21.64 0.35 18.66
CA LEU A 487 22.47 0.32 19.85
C LEU A 487 22.02 -0.73 20.87
N LEU A 488 20.72 -0.99 20.98
CA LEU A 488 20.17 -2.01 21.88
C LEU A 488 20.65 -3.42 21.49
N LEU A 489 20.94 -3.63 20.19
CA LEU A 489 21.42 -4.91 19.68
C LEU A 489 22.94 -5.09 19.78
N VAL A 490 23.69 -4.00 19.94
CA VAL A 490 25.16 -3.98 19.83
C VAL A 490 25.84 -3.70 21.16
N ILE A 491 25.15 -3.05 22.14
CA ILE A 491 25.75 -2.67 23.42
C ILE A 491 26.34 -3.87 24.14
N LYS A 492 27.62 -3.73 24.52
CA LYS A 492 28.31 -4.65 25.43
C LYS A 492 27.59 -4.67 26.77
N GLU A 493 27.19 -5.85 27.24
CA GLU A 493 27.07 -6.02 28.69
C GLU A 493 28.36 -5.50 29.32
N LYS A 494 28.28 -4.42 30.09
CA LYS A 494 29.35 -4.11 31.03
C LYS A 494 29.49 -5.36 31.87
N CYS A 495 30.59 -6.10 31.69
CA CYS A 495 30.98 -7.11 32.64
C CYS A 495 30.81 -6.48 34.02
N GLN A 496 29.86 -6.97 34.80
CA GLN A 496 29.87 -6.79 36.22
C GLN A 496 31.15 -7.52 36.69
N SER A 497 32.27 -6.79 36.70
CA SER A 497 33.45 -7.23 37.40
C SER A 497 33.14 -7.08 38.89
N ASN A 498 32.83 -8.23 39.51
CA ASN A 498 32.98 -8.38 40.95
C ASN A 498 34.42 -8.25 41.32
#